data_ff0529a4da8b1b39484ca70d8efbb7c5
#
_entry.id   ff0529a4da8b1b39484ca70d8efbb7c5
#
_cell.length_a   1.000
_cell.length_b   1.000
_cell.length_c   1.000
_cell.angle_alpha   90.00
_cell.angle_beta   90.00
_cell.angle_gamma   90.00
#
_symmetry.space_group_name_H-M   'P 1'
#
loop_
_entity.id
_entity.type
_entity.pdbx_description
1 polymer ?
#
loop_
_entity_poly.entity_id
_entity_poly.type
_entity_poly.pdbx_seq_one_letter_code
_entity_poly.pdbx_strand_id
1 'polypeptide(L)'
;MQWDDIGYLISKNRYNENSIIAEFYTENHGKSSGIIFGATSNKIKNYLQIGNKLYLNYSYKNESKLGYYKVEIFKAYAPYYFDYKEKLLCIVSAINLVKLLTVESQSNVNVFNLIGDLYSIINIDDWVKEYIFWELKLLEIVGFNLQLNKIAKSEVVNNEKKYFVGSNSEKKYIPNFLIDRHEKKLDKKTLSKDLKLVGDFLEKNVLKPNNISYPNSRLEFVNLFK
;
A
#
# COMPACT_ATOMS: atom_id res chain seq x y z
N MET A 1 19.39 1.98 23.32
CA MET A 1 19.07 0.66 22.74
C MET A 1 19.43 0.64 21.27
N GLN A 2 19.74 -0.53 20.75
CA GLN A 2 20.11 -0.73 19.34
C GLN A 2 19.48 -2.02 18.86
N TRP A 3 19.02 -2.04 17.59
CA TRP A 3 18.55 -3.25 16.94
C TRP A 3 18.85 -3.21 15.44
N ASP A 4 18.90 -4.39 14.83
CA ASP A 4 19.08 -4.61 13.41
C ASP A 4 17.80 -5.24 12.84
N ASP A 5 17.40 -4.81 11.65
CA ASP A 5 16.21 -5.34 10.97
C ASP A 5 16.31 -5.12 9.45
N ILE A 6 15.32 -5.63 8.73
CA ILE A 6 15.11 -5.31 7.31
C ILE A 6 13.78 -4.55 7.21
N GLY A 7 13.74 -3.52 6.37
CA GLY A 7 12.53 -2.70 6.22
C GLY A 7 12.36 -2.11 4.83
N TYR A 8 11.11 -1.83 4.49
CA TYR A 8 10.75 -1.07 3.30
C TYR A 8 10.66 0.41 3.65
N LEU A 9 11.30 1.27 2.86
CA LEU A 9 11.16 2.71 3.02
C LEU A 9 9.74 3.14 2.64
N ILE A 10 8.97 3.63 3.60
CA ILE A 10 7.58 4.04 3.41
C ILE A 10 7.40 5.56 3.37
N SER A 11 8.33 6.33 3.93
CA SER A 11 8.29 7.79 3.90
C SER A 11 9.68 8.38 4.11
N LYS A 12 9.91 9.57 3.56
CA LYS A 12 11.12 10.38 3.82
C LYS A 12 10.78 11.85 3.77
N ASN A 13 11.25 12.61 4.75
CA ASN A 13 11.08 14.06 4.82
C ASN A 13 12.42 14.72 5.13
N ARG A 14 12.69 15.88 4.54
CA ARG A 14 13.90 16.64 4.83
C ARG A 14 13.87 17.09 6.30
N TYR A 15 14.96 16.84 7.02
CA TYR A 15 15.14 17.27 8.40
C TYR A 15 16.04 18.50 8.48
N ASN A 16 17.20 18.45 7.85
CA ASN A 16 18.14 19.57 7.68
C ASN A 16 18.87 19.44 6.33
N GLU A 17 19.96 20.18 6.13
CA GLU A 17 20.69 20.21 4.86
C GLU A 17 21.22 18.83 4.44
N ASN A 18 21.65 18.01 5.38
CA ASN A 18 22.31 16.73 5.11
C ASN A 18 21.64 15.52 5.76
N SER A 19 20.41 15.68 6.28
CA SER A 19 19.71 14.62 6.98
C SER A 19 18.23 14.60 6.62
N ILE A 20 17.64 13.42 6.72
CA ILE A 20 16.19 13.20 6.56
C ILE A 20 15.62 12.48 7.78
N ILE A 21 14.34 12.63 8.04
CA ILE A 21 13.55 11.69 8.82
C ILE A 21 12.99 10.69 7.83
N ALA A 22 13.31 9.41 8.06
CA ALA A 22 12.78 8.29 7.27
C ALA A 22 11.88 7.41 8.14
N GLU A 23 10.81 6.93 7.54
CA GLU A 23 9.95 5.92 8.14
C GLU A 23 10.11 4.62 7.35
N PHE A 24 10.24 3.52 8.08
CA PHE A 24 10.33 2.18 7.52
C PHE A 24 9.20 1.31 8.07
N TYR A 25 8.71 0.39 7.25
CA TYR A 25 7.96 -0.75 7.72
C TYR A 25 8.90 -1.93 7.80
N THR A 26 9.20 -2.37 9.01
CA THR A 26 10.22 -3.37 9.29
C THR A 26 9.58 -4.73 9.59
N GLU A 27 10.36 -5.80 9.45
CA GLU A 27 9.90 -7.16 9.65
C GLU A 27 9.51 -7.42 11.12
N ASN A 28 10.37 -7.02 12.05
CA ASN A 28 10.23 -7.37 13.47
C ASN A 28 9.73 -6.22 14.36
N HIS A 29 9.93 -4.96 13.94
CA HIS A 29 9.59 -3.79 14.75
C HIS A 29 8.41 -2.98 14.19
N GLY A 30 7.82 -3.42 13.05
CA GLY A 30 6.69 -2.72 12.43
C GLY A 30 7.07 -1.36 11.85
N LYS A 31 6.16 -0.39 11.93
CA LYS A 31 6.43 0.97 11.45
C LYS A 31 7.32 1.70 12.45
N SER A 32 8.46 2.22 11.99
CA SER A 32 9.44 2.90 12.83
C SER A 32 10.05 4.10 12.10
N SER A 33 10.27 5.17 12.85
CA SER A 33 10.81 6.43 12.35
C SER A 33 12.19 6.71 12.92
N GLY A 34 13.07 7.33 12.13
CA GLY A 34 14.41 7.72 12.58
C GLY A 34 15.11 8.65 11.63
N ILE A 35 16.18 9.28 12.10
CA ILE A 35 17.01 10.20 11.34
C ILE A 35 18.08 9.42 10.57
N ILE A 36 18.28 9.76 9.30
CA ILE A 36 19.42 9.29 8.50
C ILE A 36 20.32 10.48 8.24
N PHE A 37 21.54 10.42 8.76
CA PHE A 37 22.57 11.41 8.50
C PHE A 37 23.28 11.11 7.17
N GLY A 38 23.77 12.16 6.49
CA GLY A 38 24.46 12.00 5.20
C GLY A 38 23.53 11.55 4.04
N ALA A 39 22.22 11.75 4.19
CA ALA A 39 21.21 11.31 3.24
C ALA A 39 21.33 11.96 1.85
N THR A 40 22.03 13.07 1.74
CA THR A 40 22.30 13.78 0.46
C THR A 40 23.49 13.22 -0.30
N SER A 41 24.33 12.37 0.32
CA SER A 41 25.43 11.70 -0.38
C SER A 41 24.89 10.84 -1.53
N ASN A 42 25.60 10.82 -2.66
CA ASN A 42 25.15 10.08 -3.86
C ASN A 42 24.83 8.60 -3.57
N LYS A 43 25.61 7.96 -2.72
CA LYS A 43 25.39 6.56 -2.33
C LYS A 43 24.07 6.40 -1.59
N ILE A 44 23.86 7.12 -0.50
CA ILE A 44 22.69 6.97 0.38
C ILE A 44 21.42 7.47 -0.32
N LYS A 45 21.48 8.60 -1.04
CA LYS A 45 20.36 9.15 -1.80
C LYS A 45 19.75 8.14 -2.77
N ASN A 46 20.57 7.32 -3.43
CA ASN A 46 20.11 6.29 -4.36
C ASN A 46 19.38 5.14 -3.66
N TYR A 47 19.73 4.84 -2.40
CA TYR A 47 19.03 3.81 -1.62
C TYR A 47 17.66 4.26 -1.15
N LEU A 48 17.52 5.56 -0.88
CA LEU A 48 16.34 6.16 -0.26
C LEU A 48 15.24 6.45 -1.29
N GLN A 49 14.82 5.43 -2.01
CA GLN A 49 13.62 5.49 -2.88
C GLN A 49 12.48 4.74 -2.19
N ILE A 50 11.28 5.35 -2.24
CA ILE A 50 10.06 4.76 -1.64
C ILE A 50 9.83 3.35 -2.19
N GLY A 51 9.60 2.41 -1.30
CA GLY A 51 9.41 0.99 -1.62
C GLY A 51 10.70 0.17 -1.69
N ASN A 52 11.89 0.78 -1.70
CA ASN A 52 13.13 0.00 -1.60
C ASN A 52 13.22 -0.72 -0.25
N LYS A 53 13.83 -1.90 -0.27
CA LYS A 53 14.08 -2.73 0.91
C LYS A 53 15.53 -2.54 1.37
N LEU A 54 15.73 -2.21 2.64
CA LEU A 54 17.02 -1.87 3.20
C LEU A 54 17.34 -2.71 4.45
N TYR A 55 18.62 -2.97 4.69
CA TYR A 55 19.12 -3.32 6.00
C TYR A 55 19.15 -2.06 6.87
N LEU A 56 18.69 -2.18 8.10
CA LEU A 56 18.54 -1.10 9.06
C LEU A 56 19.29 -1.43 10.34
N ASN A 57 20.20 -0.56 10.74
CA ASN A 57 20.75 -0.55 12.08
C ASN A 57 20.20 0.69 12.78
N TYR A 58 19.33 0.49 13.75
CA TYR A 58 18.64 1.55 14.49
C TYR A 58 19.27 1.71 15.86
N SER A 59 19.50 2.95 16.28
CA SER A 59 20.00 3.24 17.61
C SER A 59 19.38 4.52 18.17
N TYR A 60 19.11 4.50 19.47
CA TYR A 60 18.62 5.66 20.21
C TYR A 60 19.25 5.74 21.60
N LYS A 61 19.46 6.99 22.05
CA LYS A 61 20.05 7.26 23.37
C LYS A 61 19.00 7.33 24.47
N ASN A 62 17.77 7.69 24.10
CA ASN A 62 16.66 7.86 25.03
C ASN A 62 15.35 7.54 24.30
N GLU A 63 14.46 6.76 24.90
CA GLU A 63 13.17 6.35 24.34
C GLU A 63 12.23 7.51 23.97
N SER A 64 12.38 8.65 24.66
CA SER A 64 11.61 9.87 24.36
C SER A 64 12.11 10.64 23.14
N LYS A 65 13.22 10.25 22.51
CA LYS A 65 13.81 10.95 21.36
C LYS A 65 13.82 10.06 20.14
N LEU A 66 13.59 10.68 18.98
CA LEU A 66 13.74 10.02 17.69
C LEU A 66 15.15 9.45 17.55
N GLY A 67 15.26 8.17 17.23
CA GLY A 67 16.50 7.48 16.99
C GLY A 67 17.09 7.80 15.61
N TYR A 68 18.16 7.13 15.26
CA TYR A 68 18.82 7.29 13.97
C TYR A 68 19.13 5.94 13.34
N TYR A 69 19.08 5.93 12.01
CA TYR A 69 19.38 4.78 11.18
C TYR A 69 20.74 4.89 10.50
N LYS A 70 21.47 3.77 10.50
CA LYS A 70 22.42 3.47 9.44
C LYS A 70 21.75 2.50 8.48
N VAL A 71 21.87 2.75 7.18
CA VAL A 71 21.14 1.99 6.17
C VAL A 71 22.07 1.45 5.09
N GLU A 72 21.78 0.23 4.65
CA GLU A 72 22.40 -0.39 3.49
C GLU A 72 21.34 -0.98 2.59
N ILE A 73 21.58 -1.02 1.28
CA ILE A 73 20.60 -1.55 0.34
C ILE A 73 20.50 -3.08 0.49
N PHE A 74 19.30 -3.57 0.72
CA PHE A 74 18.98 -5.00 0.61
C PHE A 74 18.51 -5.32 -0.81
N LYS A 75 17.49 -4.59 -1.29
CA LYS A 75 16.99 -4.72 -2.66
C LYS A 75 16.41 -3.39 -3.15
N ALA A 76 16.96 -2.91 -4.27
CA ALA A 76 16.44 -1.74 -4.97
C ALA A 76 15.30 -2.17 -5.89
N TYR A 77 14.06 -1.82 -5.56
CA TYR A 77 12.91 -2.09 -6.40
C TYR A 77 12.57 -0.91 -7.32
N ALA A 78 12.58 0.31 -6.79
CA ALA A 78 12.15 1.50 -7.51
C ALA A 78 12.84 1.71 -8.87
N PRO A 79 14.15 1.47 -9.06
CA PRO A 79 14.81 1.67 -10.34
C PRO A 79 14.24 0.82 -11.48
N TYR A 80 13.69 -0.36 -11.19
CA TYR A 80 13.11 -1.23 -12.21
C TYR A 80 11.83 -0.67 -12.84
N TYR A 81 11.22 0.35 -12.21
CA TYR A 81 9.92 0.88 -12.61
C TYR A 81 9.97 2.36 -13.02
N PHE A 82 11.15 2.99 -13.13
CA PHE A 82 11.26 4.41 -13.49
C PHE A 82 10.65 4.71 -14.86
N ASP A 83 10.74 3.79 -15.81
CA ASP A 83 10.17 3.94 -17.16
C ASP A 83 8.68 3.50 -17.22
N TYR A 84 8.12 3.01 -16.13
CA TYR A 84 6.74 2.50 -16.05
C TYR A 84 5.91 3.32 -15.07
N LYS A 85 5.45 4.50 -15.53
CA LYS A 85 4.72 5.47 -14.69
C LYS A 85 3.56 4.83 -13.91
N GLU A 86 2.77 3.96 -14.53
CA GLU A 86 1.62 3.30 -13.92
C GLU A 86 2.04 2.40 -12.74
N LYS A 87 3.10 1.62 -12.94
CA LYS A 87 3.64 0.73 -11.91
C LYS A 87 4.28 1.52 -10.76
N LEU A 88 5.00 2.59 -11.10
CA LEU A 88 5.61 3.46 -10.08
C LEU A 88 4.54 4.13 -9.21
N LEU A 89 3.47 4.67 -9.82
CA LEU A 89 2.34 5.25 -9.08
C LEU A 89 1.61 4.20 -8.25
N CYS A 90 1.47 2.97 -8.73
CA CYS A 90 0.93 1.85 -7.97
C CYS A 90 1.76 1.59 -6.71
N ILE A 91 3.09 1.47 -6.83
CA ILE A 91 3.99 1.26 -5.71
C ILE A 91 3.84 2.38 -4.68
N VAL A 92 3.90 3.64 -5.11
CA VAL A 92 3.77 4.79 -4.21
C VAL A 92 2.40 4.83 -3.53
N SER A 93 1.32 4.50 -4.26
CA SER A 93 -0.03 4.38 -3.72
C SER A 93 -0.11 3.29 -2.65
N ALA A 94 0.38 2.08 -2.95
CA ALA A 94 0.39 0.95 -2.03
C ALA A 94 1.17 1.26 -0.74
N ILE A 95 2.36 1.79 -0.88
CA ILE A 95 3.23 2.14 0.26
C ILE A 95 2.58 3.23 1.14
N ASN A 96 1.94 4.23 0.52
CA ASN A 96 1.19 5.24 1.29
C ASN A 96 -0.03 4.65 2.00
N LEU A 97 -0.70 3.65 1.45
CA LEU A 97 -1.77 2.93 2.16
C LEU A 97 -1.22 2.16 3.36
N VAL A 98 -0.10 1.46 3.21
CA VAL A 98 0.57 0.80 4.35
C VAL A 98 0.94 1.81 5.42
N LYS A 99 1.58 2.93 5.05
CA LYS A 99 1.92 4.00 5.99
C LYS A 99 0.70 4.50 6.76
N LEU A 100 -0.42 4.70 6.05
CA LEU A 100 -1.64 5.26 6.59
C LEU A 100 -2.38 4.31 7.54
N LEU A 101 -2.43 3.03 7.19
CA LEU A 101 -3.25 2.02 7.84
C LEU A 101 -2.53 1.26 8.97
N THR A 102 -1.23 1.48 9.15
CA THR A 102 -0.43 0.79 10.19
C THR A 102 -0.04 1.72 11.31
N VAL A 103 0.05 1.17 12.51
CA VAL A 103 0.43 1.88 13.75
C VAL A 103 1.92 1.78 13.98
N GLU A 104 2.55 2.80 14.61
CA GLU A 104 3.96 2.77 14.96
C GLU A 104 4.27 1.69 16.01
N SER A 105 5.46 1.11 15.90
CA SER A 105 6.01 0.12 16.82
C SER A 105 5.16 -1.14 16.97
N GLN A 106 4.26 -1.39 16.03
CA GLN A 106 3.45 -2.61 16.01
C GLN A 106 3.85 -3.46 14.79
N SER A 107 4.57 -4.54 15.03
CA SER A 107 4.96 -5.46 13.97
C SER A 107 3.79 -6.32 13.51
N ASN A 108 3.73 -6.55 12.20
CA ASN A 108 2.82 -7.49 11.58
C ASN A 108 3.51 -8.09 10.35
N VAL A 109 3.99 -9.32 10.49
CA VAL A 109 4.72 -10.02 9.43
C VAL A 109 3.88 -10.20 8.17
N ASN A 110 2.54 -10.30 8.29
CA ASN A 110 1.67 -10.41 7.12
C ASN A 110 1.65 -9.11 6.30
N VAL A 111 1.70 -7.94 6.94
CA VAL A 111 1.85 -6.66 6.24
C VAL A 111 3.22 -6.56 5.57
N PHE A 112 4.29 -6.96 6.28
CA PHE A 112 5.64 -6.95 5.73
C PHE A 112 5.76 -7.84 4.48
N ASN A 113 5.24 -9.06 4.53
CA ASN A 113 5.21 -9.97 3.41
C ASN A 113 4.34 -9.43 2.27
N LEU A 114 3.18 -8.85 2.58
CA LEU A 114 2.28 -8.26 1.59
C LEU A 114 2.95 -7.13 0.80
N ILE A 115 3.81 -6.30 1.43
CA ILE A 115 4.62 -5.31 0.71
C ILE A 115 5.57 -6.01 -0.28
N GLY A 116 6.17 -7.14 0.12
CA GLY A 116 7.01 -7.95 -0.77
C GLY A 116 6.25 -8.51 -1.97
N ASP A 117 5.04 -9.04 -1.73
CA ASP A 117 4.16 -9.62 -2.75
C ASP A 117 3.76 -8.62 -3.82
N LEU A 118 3.65 -7.32 -3.48
CA LEU A 118 3.36 -6.25 -4.44
C LEU A 118 4.29 -6.29 -5.65
N TYR A 119 5.58 -6.54 -5.43
CA TYR A 119 6.58 -6.55 -6.51
C TYR A 119 6.48 -7.79 -7.41
N SER A 120 5.89 -8.86 -6.94
CA SER A 120 5.55 -10.03 -7.77
C SER A 120 4.30 -9.75 -8.60
N ILE A 121 3.30 -9.16 -7.96
CA ILE A 121 1.99 -8.82 -8.56
C ILE A 121 2.15 -7.84 -9.73
N ILE A 122 2.90 -6.77 -9.57
CA ILE A 122 3.03 -5.74 -10.62
C ILE A 122 3.80 -6.19 -11.87
N ASN A 123 4.35 -7.40 -11.88
CA ASN A 123 5.09 -7.96 -13.02
C ASN A 123 4.28 -8.95 -13.87
N ILE A 124 3.06 -9.26 -13.49
CA ILE A 124 2.16 -10.11 -14.30
C ILE A 124 1.27 -9.28 -15.22
N ASP A 125 0.66 -9.92 -16.23
CA ASP A 125 -0.13 -9.21 -17.24
C ASP A 125 -1.37 -8.51 -16.65
N ASP A 126 -2.11 -9.17 -15.76
CA ASP A 126 -3.33 -8.65 -15.15
C ASP A 126 -3.06 -7.98 -13.77
N TRP A 127 -1.89 -7.35 -13.61
CA TRP A 127 -1.39 -6.81 -12.35
C TRP A 127 -2.33 -5.84 -11.65
N VAL A 128 -3.13 -5.05 -12.39
CA VAL A 128 -4.08 -4.10 -11.79
C VAL A 128 -5.19 -4.82 -11.04
N LYS A 129 -5.69 -5.92 -11.59
CA LYS A 129 -6.68 -6.80 -10.94
C LYS A 129 -6.11 -7.37 -9.65
N GLU A 130 -4.89 -7.90 -9.71
CA GLU A 130 -4.23 -8.47 -8.53
C GLU A 130 -3.88 -7.39 -7.49
N TYR A 131 -3.57 -6.17 -7.93
CA TYR A 131 -3.40 -5.03 -7.03
C TYR A 131 -4.69 -4.68 -6.27
N ILE A 132 -5.87 -4.80 -6.88
CA ILE A 132 -7.14 -4.60 -6.19
C ILE A 132 -7.30 -5.64 -5.06
N PHE A 133 -6.96 -6.91 -5.31
CA PHE A 133 -6.95 -7.94 -4.27
C PHE A 133 -5.89 -7.69 -3.21
N TRP A 134 -4.75 -7.12 -3.58
CA TRP A 134 -3.72 -6.70 -2.65
C TRP A 134 -4.23 -5.60 -1.69
N GLU A 135 -4.94 -4.58 -2.19
CA GLU A 135 -5.57 -3.55 -1.33
C GLU A 135 -6.61 -4.18 -0.38
N LEU A 136 -7.45 -5.07 -0.88
CA LEU A 136 -8.43 -5.78 -0.06
C LEU A 136 -7.75 -6.63 1.02
N LYS A 137 -6.64 -7.28 0.68
CA LYS A 137 -5.87 -8.09 1.64
C LYS A 137 -5.21 -7.22 2.72
N LEU A 138 -4.68 -6.05 2.35
CA LEU A 138 -4.17 -5.09 3.32
C LEU A 138 -5.26 -4.69 4.31
N LEU A 139 -6.45 -4.31 3.81
CA LEU A 139 -7.59 -3.95 4.66
C LEU A 139 -8.00 -5.09 5.60
N GLU A 140 -8.02 -6.33 5.11
CA GLU A 140 -8.31 -7.51 5.93
C GLU A 140 -7.30 -7.67 7.06
N ILE A 141 -5.99 -7.58 6.76
CA ILE A 141 -4.90 -7.76 7.73
C ILE A 141 -4.94 -6.69 8.83
N VAL A 142 -5.29 -5.45 8.48
CA VAL A 142 -5.38 -4.34 9.44
C VAL A 142 -6.76 -4.25 10.13
N GLY A 143 -7.64 -5.24 9.92
CA GLY A 143 -8.90 -5.37 10.66
C GLY A 143 -10.14 -4.79 9.96
N PHE A 144 -10.01 -4.28 8.74
CA PHE A 144 -11.12 -3.71 7.95
C PHE A 144 -11.55 -4.66 6.82
N ASN A 145 -12.04 -5.86 7.16
CA ASN A 145 -12.46 -6.83 6.15
C ASN A 145 -13.84 -6.48 5.57
N LEU A 146 -13.91 -6.29 4.24
CA LEU A 146 -15.16 -6.03 3.52
C LEU A 146 -16.15 -7.19 3.57
N GLN A 147 -15.67 -8.41 3.77
CA GLN A 147 -16.46 -9.65 3.76
C GLN A 147 -17.49 -9.73 2.60
N LEU A 148 -17.08 -9.30 1.41
CA LEU A 148 -17.96 -9.21 0.23
C LEU A 148 -18.73 -10.50 -0.01
N ASN A 149 -18.11 -11.65 0.15
CA ASN A 149 -18.73 -12.97 -0.01
C ASN A 149 -19.91 -13.22 0.94
N LYS A 150 -19.95 -12.52 2.09
CA LYS A 150 -21.06 -12.68 3.08
C LYS A 150 -22.20 -11.69 2.85
N ILE A 151 -21.89 -10.51 2.34
CA ILE A 151 -22.87 -9.41 2.21
C ILE A 151 -23.41 -9.25 0.79
N ALA A 152 -22.70 -9.79 -0.22
CA ALA A 152 -23.12 -9.72 -1.60
C ALA A 152 -24.33 -10.64 -1.87
N LYS A 153 -25.33 -10.08 -2.53
CA LYS A 153 -26.46 -10.81 -3.11
C LYS A 153 -26.26 -10.89 -4.61
N SER A 154 -26.85 -11.89 -5.25
CA SER A 154 -26.80 -12.02 -6.71
C SER A 154 -28.17 -11.94 -7.33
N GLU A 155 -28.25 -11.39 -8.54
CA GLU A 155 -29.43 -11.41 -9.39
C GLU A 155 -29.03 -11.60 -10.85
N VAL A 156 -29.96 -12.02 -11.68
CA VAL A 156 -29.72 -12.16 -13.12
C VAL A 156 -30.31 -10.93 -13.82
N VAL A 157 -29.45 -10.17 -14.52
CA VAL A 157 -29.81 -8.99 -15.30
C VAL A 157 -29.32 -9.22 -16.72
N ASN A 158 -30.19 -9.20 -17.73
CA ASN A 158 -29.87 -9.44 -19.14
C ASN A 158 -29.12 -10.77 -19.37
N ASN A 159 -29.54 -11.85 -18.74
CA ASN A 159 -28.90 -13.18 -18.77
C ASN A 159 -27.49 -13.24 -18.17
N GLU A 160 -27.02 -12.20 -17.48
CA GLU A 160 -25.77 -12.17 -16.76
C GLU A 160 -26.00 -12.15 -15.26
N LYS A 161 -25.26 -12.96 -14.52
CA LYS A 161 -25.25 -12.93 -13.04
C LYS A 161 -24.49 -11.69 -12.58
N LYS A 162 -25.15 -10.84 -11.80
CA LYS A 162 -24.55 -9.63 -11.21
C LYS A 162 -24.63 -9.69 -9.69
N TYR A 163 -23.59 -9.22 -9.03
CA TYR A 163 -23.54 -9.10 -7.58
C TYR A 163 -23.80 -7.67 -7.15
N PHE A 164 -24.50 -7.50 -6.02
CA PHE A 164 -24.76 -6.19 -5.42
C PHE A 164 -24.76 -6.27 -3.90
N VAL A 165 -24.54 -5.11 -3.25
CA VAL A 165 -24.69 -4.91 -1.82
C VAL A 165 -25.75 -3.86 -1.55
N GLY A 166 -26.37 -3.91 -0.36
CA GLY A 166 -27.44 -3.00 0.03
C GLY A 166 -28.82 -3.61 -0.01
N SER A 167 -29.85 -2.76 0.14
CA SER A 167 -31.27 -3.14 0.08
C SER A 167 -31.76 -3.14 -1.37
N ASN A 168 -32.95 -3.72 -1.61
CA ASN A 168 -33.57 -3.73 -2.94
C ASN A 168 -33.85 -2.31 -3.48
N SER A 169 -33.98 -1.32 -2.61
CA SER A 169 -34.18 0.10 -2.96
C SER A 169 -32.87 0.85 -3.23
N GLU A 170 -31.75 0.36 -2.71
CA GLU A 170 -30.43 1.00 -2.87
C GLU A 170 -29.36 -0.05 -3.21
N LYS A 171 -29.49 -0.63 -4.40
CA LYS A 171 -28.50 -1.61 -4.89
C LYS A 171 -27.22 -0.91 -5.36
N LYS A 172 -26.08 -1.29 -4.80
CA LYS A 172 -24.75 -0.93 -5.32
C LYS A 172 -24.13 -2.18 -5.93
N TYR A 173 -24.08 -2.24 -7.26
CA TYR A 173 -23.45 -3.35 -7.96
C TYR A 173 -21.96 -3.38 -7.69
N ILE A 174 -21.47 -4.58 -7.44
CA ILE A 174 -20.05 -4.87 -7.27
C ILE A 174 -19.56 -5.72 -8.42
N PRO A 175 -18.32 -5.56 -8.84
CA PRO A 175 -17.74 -6.34 -9.91
C PRO A 175 -17.74 -7.84 -9.59
N ASN A 176 -18.13 -8.65 -10.58
CA ASN A 176 -18.25 -10.09 -10.39
C ASN A 176 -16.92 -10.73 -9.96
N PHE A 177 -15.79 -10.29 -10.51
CA PHE A 177 -14.48 -10.89 -10.19
C PHE A 177 -14.07 -10.72 -8.72
N LEU A 178 -14.62 -9.73 -8.00
CA LEU A 178 -14.38 -9.59 -6.56
C LEU A 178 -15.02 -10.73 -5.74
N ILE A 179 -16.01 -11.41 -6.31
CA ILE A 179 -16.67 -12.58 -5.74
C ILE A 179 -16.20 -13.86 -6.43
N ASP A 180 -16.34 -13.90 -7.76
CA ASP A 180 -15.95 -15.02 -8.62
C ASP A 180 -14.61 -14.70 -9.28
N ARG A 181 -13.49 -15.12 -8.68
CA ARG A 181 -12.11 -14.79 -9.12
C ARG A 181 -11.76 -15.22 -10.55
N HIS A 182 -12.66 -15.93 -11.25
CA HIS A 182 -12.43 -16.57 -12.55
C HIS A 182 -12.69 -15.69 -13.77
N GLU A 183 -13.09 -14.41 -13.60
CA GLU A 183 -13.31 -13.54 -14.75
C GLU A 183 -12.00 -13.24 -15.50
N LYS A 184 -12.01 -13.51 -16.81
CA LYS A 184 -10.92 -13.24 -17.75
C LYS A 184 -10.80 -11.73 -17.98
N LYS A 185 -9.61 -11.29 -18.41
CA LYS A 185 -9.20 -9.91 -18.77
C LYS A 185 -10.27 -8.84 -18.62
N LEU A 186 -10.11 -7.99 -17.60
CA LEU A 186 -10.98 -6.85 -17.36
C LEU A 186 -10.58 -5.67 -18.25
N ASP A 187 -11.56 -4.95 -18.78
CA ASP A 187 -11.30 -3.70 -19.48
C ASP A 187 -10.91 -2.56 -18.51
N LYS A 188 -10.27 -1.51 -19.03
CA LYS A 188 -9.82 -0.37 -18.21
C LYS A 188 -10.97 0.28 -17.43
N LYS A 189 -12.16 0.36 -18.03
CA LYS A 189 -13.35 0.97 -17.42
C LYS A 189 -13.85 0.18 -16.22
N THR A 190 -13.82 -1.13 -16.30
CA THR A 190 -14.16 -2.03 -15.19
C THR A 190 -13.14 -1.88 -14.06
N LEU A 191 -11.85 -1.95 -14.35
CA LEU A 191 -10.77 -1.75 -13.36
C LEU A 191 -10.88 -0.40 -12.64
N SER A 192 -11.22 0.68 -13.38
CA SER A 192 -11.44 2.00 -12.78
C SER A 192 -12.59 2.01 -11.78
N LYS A 193 -13.72 1.36 -12.12
CA LYS A 193 -14.88 1.23 -11.22
C LYS A 193 -14.52 0.45 -9.95
N ASP A 194 -13.70 -0.57 -10.09
CA ASP A 194 -13.31 -1.46 -9.01
C ASP A 194 -12.37 -0.79 -8.02
N LEU A 195 -11.34 -0.12 -8.54
CA LEU A 195 -10.47 0.72 -7.75
C LEU A 195 -11.24 1.83 -7.01
N LYS A 196 -12.27 2.40 -7.66
CA LYS A 196 -13.14 3.38 -7.03
C LYS A 196 -13.99 2.74 -5.92
N LEU A 197 -14.55 1.55 -6.13
CA LEU A 197 -15.37 0.85 -5.14
C LEU A 197 -14.56 0.54 -3.86
N VAL A 198 -13.35 0.01 -4.01
CA VAL A 198 -12.44 -0.23 -2.87
C VAL A 198 -12.08 1.10 -2.21
N GLY A 199 -11.87 2.15 -3.00
CA GLY A 199 -11.60 3.49 -2.51
C GLY A 199 -12.77 4.08 -1.71
N ASP A 200 -14.00 3.99 -2.21
CA ASP A 200 -15.21 4.45 -1.52
C ASP A 200 -15.40 3.72 -0.18
N PHE A 201 -15.07 2.42 -0.14
CA PHE A 201 -15.12 1.65 1.10
C PHE A 201 -14.06 2.13 2.10
N LEU A 202 -12.82 2.27 1.66
CA LEU A 202 -11.73 2.77 2.48
C LEU A 202 -12.07 4.16 3.05
N GLU A 203 -12.55 5.07 2.20
CA GLU A 203 -12.94 6.41 2.61
C GLU A 203 -14.04 6.40 3.68
N LYS A 204 -15.12 5.66 3.44
CA LYS A 204 -16.30 5.62 4.32
C LYS A 204 -16.02 4.94 5.65
N ASN A 205 -15.28 3.84 5.65
CA ASN A 205 -15.16 2.99 6.84
C ASN A 205 -13.86 3.18 7.62
N VAL A 206 -12.85 3.80 7.00
CA VAL A 206 -11.54 3.96 7.60
C VAL A 206 -11.13 5.43 7.69
N LEU A 207 -11.12 6.13 6.55
CA LEU A 207 -10.52 7.47 6.50
C LEU A 207 -11.40 8.53 7.19
N LYS A 208 -12.67 8.65 6.78
CA LYS A 208 -13.60 9.64 7.36
C LYS A 208 -13.81 9.48 8.88
N PRO A 209 -14.02 8.25 9.41
CA PRO A 209 -14.17 8.08 10.86
C PRO A 209 -12.94 8.50 11.68
N ASN A 210 -11.75 8.44 11.06
CA ASN A 210 -10.49 8.80 11.71
C ASN A 210 -9.98 10.20 11.32
N ASN A 211 -10.77 11.03 10.61
CA ASN A 211 -10.38 12.33 10.08
C ASN A 211 -9.09 12.29 9.22
N ILE A 212 -8.91 11.22 8.46
CA ILE A 212 -7.76 11.01 7.59
C ILE A 212 -8.12 11.37 6.15
N SER A 213 -7.25 12.13 5.48
CA SER A 213 -7.40 12.46 4.07
C SER A 213 -6.89 11.34 3.17
N TYR A 214 -7.51 11.22 2.01
CA TYR A 214 -7.09 10.26 0.98
C TYR A 214 -5.68 10.59 0.47
N PRO A 215 -4.77 9.60 0.32
CA PRO A 215 -3.45 9.83 -0.25
C PRO A 215 -3.55 10.31 -1.71
N ASN A 216 -2.92 11.45 -2.03
CA ASN A 216 -2.92 11.99 -3.40
C ASN A 216 -2.40 10.97 -4.43
N SER A 217 -1.36 10.20 -4.07
CA SER A 217 -0.80 9.16 -4.92
C SER A 217 -1.83 8.11 -5.36
N ARG A 218 -2.77 7.75 -4.46
CA ARG A 218 -3.84 6.83 -4.81
C ARG A 218 -4.87 7.46 -5.75
N LEU A 219 -5.17 8.73 -5.57
CA LEU A 219 -6.06 9.46 -6.48
C LEU A 219 -5.43 9.58 -7.88
N GLU A 220 -4.15 9.90 -7.95
CA GLU A 220 -3.39 9.94 -9.20
C GLU A 220 -3.36 8.57 -9.89
N PHE A 221 -3.10 7.50 -9.14
CA PHE A 221 -3.10 6.14 -9.65
C PHE A 221 -4.46 5.75 -10.25
N VAL A 222 -5.56 5.97 -9.53
CA VAL A 222 -6.92 5.66 -10.02
C VAL A 222 -7.27 6.47 -11.28
N ASN A 223 -6.80 7.72 -11.37
CA ASN A 223 -7.05 8.59 -12.51
C ASN A 223 -6.40 8.12 -13.82
N LEU A 224 -5.37 7.25 -13.76
CA LEU A 224 -4.77 6.65 -14.97
C LEU A 224 -5.72 5.70 -15.70
N PHE A 225 -6.77 5.22 -15.05
CA PHE A 225 -7.74 4.27 -15.61
C PHE A 225 -9.09 4.89 -15.97
N LYS A 226 -9.22 6.22 -15.86
CA LYS A 226 -10.41 6.98 -16.29
C LYS A 226 -10.37 7.26 -17.83
#